data_624d4a1a98e21524a30869f545f4f87c
#
_entry.id   624d4a1a98e21524a30869f545f4f87c
#
_cell.length_a   1.000
_cell.length_b   1.000
_cell.length_c   1.000
_cell.angle_alpha   90.00
_cell.angle_beta   90.00
_cell.angle_gamma   90.00
#
_symmetry.space_group_name_H-M   'P 1'
#
loop_
_entity.id
_entity.type
_entity.pdbx_description
1 polymer ?
#
loop_
_entity_poly.entity_id
_entity_poly.type
_entity_poly.pdbx_seq_one_letter_code
_entity_poly.pdbx_strand_id
1 'polypeptide(L)'
;MKEIFKDVYHVGDSGCSVYLVNTHSDDGLILIDCGMSLSLIKRISKNGLNPLDIKHSILTHFHIDHIGACSDLKNLNKNVKFYAHYLDAIAIEEKGHDHETAALWYGVNYTPVKLEKRLNADIEILKFGKYDFQCIHTPGHTPGSIVVLLEINNTKILFGQDLHGPIIPGISNFNDYQNSLRKILDLKADILCEGHFGIFQPAKRVEQYIMEYLK
;
A
#
# COMPACT_ATOMS: atom_id res chain seq x y z
N MET A 1 -0.25 15.81 7.46
CA MET A 1 -1.09 14.63 7.71
C MET A 1 -2.54 15.07 7.69
N LYS A 2 -3.40 14.31 7.05
CA LYS A 2 -4.85 14.57 6.96
C LYS A 2 -5.58 13.32 7.42
N GLU A 3 -6.47 13.43 8.39
CA GLU A 3 -7.38 12.36 8.74
C GLU A 3 -8.43 12.22 7.63
N ILE A 4 -8.59 10.99 7.12
CA ILE A 4 -9.53 10.64 6.04
C ILE A 4 -10.82 10.14 6.65
N PHE A 5 -10.68 9.24 7.60
CA PHE A 5 -11.73 8.63 8.37
C PHE A 5 -11.14 8.27 9.75
N LYS A 6 -11.98 7.93 10.72
CA LYS A 6 -11.55 7.59 12.07
C LYS A 6 -10.29 6.71 12.09
N ASP A 7 -9.23 7.17 12.74
CA ASP A 7 -7.96 6.46 12.90
C ASP A 7 -7.18 6.18 11.61
N VAL A 8 -7.66 6.66 10.44
CA VAL A 8 -7.04 6.50 9.12
C VAL A 8 -6.55 7.85 8.59
N TYR A 9 -5.28 7.92 8.23
CA TYR A 9 -4.62 9.17 7.86
C TYR A 9 -3.85 9.03 6.55
N HIS A 10 -3.86 10.09 5.74
CA HIS A 10 -2.92 10.28 4.64
C HIS A 10 -1.65 10.94 5.18
N VAL A 11 -0.50 10.27 5.02
CA VAL A 11 0.81 10.71 5.51
C VAL A 11 1.86 10.85 4.42
N GLY A 12 1.57 10.40 3.21
CA GLY A 12 2.42 10.52 2.03
C GLY A 12 2.58 11.94 1.51
N ASP A 13 3.27 12.09 0.40
CA ASP A 13 3.47 13.35 -0.31
C ASP A 13 2.92 13.29 -1.75
N SER A 14 3.35 14.22 -2.61
CA SER A 14 2.91 14.26 -4.00
C SER A 14 3.52 13.17 -4.89
N GLY A 15 4.55 12.46 -4.41
CA GLY A 15 5.21 11.40 -5.18
C GLY A 15 4.48 10.05 -5.07
N CYS A 16 4.02 9.74 -3.86
CA CYS A 16 3.21 8.56 -3.58
C CYS A 16 2.40 8.78 -2.31
N SER A 17 1.14 8.40 -2.33
CA SER A 17 0.30 8.41 -1.15
C SER A 17 0.69 7.25 -0.24
N VAL A 18 1.00 7.56 1.01
CA VAL A 18 1.18 6.58 2.08
C VAL A 18 0.07 6.79 3.08
N TYR A 19 -0.51 5.71 3.54
CA TYR A 19 -1.58 5.77 4.52
C TYR A 19 -1.15 5.15 5.84
N LEU A 20 -1.73 5.67 6.92
CA LEU A 20 -1.44 5.22 8.28
C LEU A 20 -2.75 4.92 8.99
N VAL A 21 -2.79 3.79 9.68
CA VAL A 21 -3.89 3.41 10.58
C VAL A 21 -3.35 3.35 12.00
N ASN A 22 -4.00 4.08 12.93
CA ASN A 22 -3.68 3.99 14.35
C ASN A 22 -4.57 2.92 15.00
N THR A 23 -3.97 1.84 15.46
CA THR A 23 -4.73 0.74 16.07
C THR A 23 -5.15 1.03 17.52
N HIS A 24 -4.52 2.00 18.18
CA HIS A 24 -4.65 2.26 19.61
C HIS A 24 -4.41 1.00 20.47
N SER A 25 -3.51 0.14 20.03
CA SER A 25 -3.15 -1.11 20.70
C SER A 25 -1.63 -1.31 20.71
N ASP A 26 -1.18 -2.43 21.25
CA ASP A 26 0.24 -2.82 21.24
C ASP A 26 0.79 -3.04 19.82
N ASP A 27 -0.06 -3.22 18.80
CA ASP A 27 0.37 -3.28 17.40
C ASP A 27 0.74 -1.91 16.83
N GLY A 28 0.44 -0.83 17.54
CA GLY A 28 0.88 0.53 17.22
C GLY A 28 0.28 1.09 15.94
N LEU A 29 1.15 1.68 15.13
CA LEU A 29 0.80 2.30 13.86
C LEU A 29 1.08 1.33 12.71
N ILE A 30 0.13 1.22 11.79
CA ILE A 30 0.22 0.39 10.58
C ILE A 30 0.35 1.31 9.38
N LEU A 31 1.39 1.14 8.57
CA LEU A 31 1.50 1.81 7.26
C LEU A 31 0.93 0.93 6.15
N ILE A 32 0.32 1.57 5.17
CA ILE A 32 0.10 1.01 3.84
C ILE A 32 1.09 1.71 2.93
N ASP A 33 2.08 0.95 2.47
CA ASP A 33 3.32 1.35 1.82
C ASP A 33 4.25 2.21 2.69
N CYS A 34 5.44 2.51 2.18
CA CYS A 34 6.46 3.31 2.85
C CYS A 34 6.76 4.63 2.12
N GLY A 35 6.40 4.73 0.83
CA GLY A 35 6.79 5.86 0.00
C GLY A 35 8.26 5.81 -0.42
N MET A 36 8.71 6.86 -1.09
CA MET A 36 10.08 6.99 -1.59
C MET A 36 11.09 7.35 -0.49
N SER A 37 10.67 8.05 0.56
CA SER A 37 11.56 8.60 1.59
C SER A 37 10.87 8.72 2.95
N LEU A 38 11.68 8.89 4.01
CA LEU A 38 11.16 9.12 5.37
C LEU A 38 10.54 10.51 5.60
N SER A 39 10.18 11.25 4.55
CA SER A 39 9.50 12.55 4.70
C SER A 39 8.22 12.47 5.52
N LEU A 40 7.54 11.31 5.49
CA LEU A 40 6.34 10.99 6.27
C LEU A 40 6.57 11.09 7.80
N ILE A 41 7.78 10.77 8.29
CA ILE A 41 8.12 10.78 9.72
C ILE A 41 7.88 12.15 10.35
N LYS A 42 8.32 13.22 9.66
CA LYS A 42 8.09 14.59 10.13
C LYS A 42 6.61 14.94 10.21
N ARG A 43 5.81 14.43 9.27
CA ARG A 43 4.35 14.66 9.25
C ARG A 43 3.66 13.94 10.39
N ILE A 44 4.03 12.68 10.64
CA ILE A 44 3.53 11.88 11.76
C ILE A 44 3.83 12.56 13.09
N SER A 45 5.11 12.94 13.35
CA SER A 45 5.52 13.60 14.58
C SER A 45 4.83 14.94 14.81
N LYS A 46 4.69 15.79 13.77
CA LYS A 46 4.00 17.08 13.87
C LYS A 46 2.51 16.96 14.24
N ASN A 47 1.92 15.79 14.07
CA ASN A 47 0.53 15.52 14.44
C ASN A 47 0.39 14.73 15.75
N GLY A 48 1.44 14.71 16.56
CA GLY A 48 1.41 14.16 17.91
C GLY A 48 1.50 12.63 18.00
N LEU A 49 1.77 11.95 16.87
CA LEU A 49 2.04 10.51 16.87
C LEU A 49 3.54 10.26 16.92
N ASN A 50 3.95 9.19 17.58
CA ASN A 50 5.34 8.79 17.64
C ASN A 50 5.69 7.87 16.46
N PRO A 51 6.59 8.25 15.54
CA PRO A 51 6.99 7.39 14.41
C PRO A 51 7.63 6.07 14.83
N LEU A 52 8.18 5.97 16.04
CA LEU A 52 8.72 4.71 16.55
C LEU A 52 7.64 3.68 16.89
N ASP A 53 6.37 4.11 16.94
CA ASP A 53 5.23 3.21 17.11
C ASP A 53 4.77 2.59 15.78
N ILE A 54 5.40 2.92 14.64
CA ILE A 54 5.19 2.19 13.39
C ILE A 54 5.78 0.79 13.55
N LYS A 55 4.92 -0.20 13.67
CA LYS A 55 5.32 -1.60 13.89
C LYS A 55 5.11 -2.49 12.67
N HIS A 56 4.21 -2.10 11.78
CA HIS A 56 3.86 -2.88 10.60
C HIS A 56 3.74 -1.98 9.37
N SER A 57 4.15 -2.52 8.21
CA SER A 57 3.86 -1.92 6.91
C SER A 57 3.42 -3.01 5.94
N ILE A 58 2.23 -2.83 5.36
CA ILE A 58 1.70 -3.67 4.30
C ILE A 58 2.10 -3.02 2.98
N LEU A 59 2.95 -3.69 2.22
CA LEU A 59 3.44 -3.23 0.93
C LEU A 59 2.52 -3.75 -0.16
N THR A 60 1.94 -2.83 -0.93
CA THR A 60 0.93 -3.18 -1.93
C THR A 60 1.53 -3.80 -3.17
N HIS A 61 2.73 -3.38 -3.55
CA HIS A 61 3.52 -3.91 -4.64
C HIS A 61 4.98 -3.45 -4.55
N PHE A 62 5.83 -3.87 -5.48
CA PHE A 62 7.28 -3.68 -5.40
C PHE A 62 7.82 -2.37 -5.99
N HIS A 63 7.03 -1.44 -6.54
CA HIS A 63 7.61 -0.22 -7.13
C HIS A 63 8.27 0.67 -6.09
N ILE A 64 9.37 1.30 -6.50
CA ILE A 64 10.30 2.01 -5.60
C ILE A 64 9.63 3.16 -4.85
N ASP A 65 8.69 3.84 -5.44
CA ASP A 65 7.94 4.92 -4.81
C ASP A 65 6.98 4.45 -3.69
N HIS A 66 6.70 3.14 -3.63
CA HIS A 66 5.96 2.49 -2.55
C HIS A 66 6.87 1.85 -1.49
N ILE A 67 8.05 1.35 -1.89
CA ILE A 67 8.93 0.59 -1.01
C ILE A 67 10.27 1.27 -0.70
N GLY A 68 10.57 2.40 -1.34
CA GLY A 68 11.89 3.04 -1.27
C GLY A 68 12.35 3.37 0.14
N ALA A 69 11.43 3.80 1.02
CA ALA A 69 11.76 4.12 2.39
C ALA A 69 11.79 2.93 3.36
N CYS A 70 11.52 1.70 2.91
CA CYS A 70 11.44 0.52 3.80
C CYS A 70 12.73 0.29 4.60
N SER A 71 13.89 0.36 3.93
CA SER A 71 15.20 0.18 4.57
C SER A 71 15.47 1.26 5.61
N ASP A 72 15.17 2.51 5.29
CA ASP A 72 15.34 3.63 6.22
C ASP A 72 14.38 3.51 7.40
N LEU A 73 13.13 3.10 7.17
CA LEU A 73 12.18 2.82 8.23
C LEU A 73 12.66 1.69 9.14
N LYS A 74 13.24 0.62 8.56
CA LYS A 74 13.87 -0.48 9.32
C LYS A 74 15.07 -0.01 10.14
N ASN A 75 15.83 0.95 9.63
CA ASN A 75 16.95 1.54 10.37
C ASN A 75 16.46 2.43 11.53
N LEU A 76 15.38 3.17 11.33
CA LEU A 76 14.76 3.99 12.36
C LEU A 76 14.13 3.13 13.47
N ASN A 77 13.42 2.06 13.09
CA ASN A 77 12.78 1.12 14.02
C ASN A 77 13.07 -0.33 13.60
N LYS A 78 14.01 -0.98 14.32
CA LYS A 78 14.41 -2.38 14.03
C LYS A 78 13.25 -3.38 14.18
N ASN A 79 12.19 -3.03 14.89
CA ASN A 79 11.05 -3.91 15.14
C ASN A 79 9.97 -3.83 14.06
N VAL A 80 10.07 -2.90 13.11
CA VAL A 80 9.08 -2.82 12.02
C VAL A 80 9.07 -4.10 11.20
N LYS A 81 7.88 -4.56 10.84
CA LYS A 81 7.60 -5.78 10.08
C LYS A 81 6.93 -5.43 8.77
N PHE A 82 7.38 -6.06 7.68
CA PHE A 82 6.87 -5.83 6.33
C PHE A 82 6.10 -7.05 5.83
N TYR A 83 5.03 -6.80 5.10
CA TYR A 83 4.14 -7.80 4.52
C TYR A 83 3.93 -7.46 3.06
N ALA A 84 4.05 -8.43 2.16
CA ALA A 84 3.78 -8.27 0.74
C ALA A 84 3.35 -9.60 0.13
N HIS A 85 2.79 -9.58 -1.05
CA HIS A 85 2.45 -10.79 -1.76
C HIS A 85 3.71 -11.53 -2.23
N TYR A 86 3.69 -12.88 -2.21
CA TYR A 86 4.88 -13.70 -2.50
C TYR A 86 5.43 -13.50 -3.92
N LEU A 87 4.58 -13.14 -4.89
CA LEU A 87 5.00 -12.89 -6.27
C LEU A 87 5.87 -11.63 -6.42
N ASP A 88 5.72 -10.69 -5.51
CA ASP A 88 6.54 -9.46 -5.46
C ASP A 88 7.73 -9.58 -4.49
N ALA A 89 7.76 -10.64 -3.68
CA ALA A 89 8.69 -10.78 -2.57
C ALA A 89 10.17 -10.75 -3.00
N ILE A 90 10.52 -11.38 -4.13
CA ILE A 90 11.91 -11.45 -4.60
C ILE A 90 12.43 -10.05 -4.89
N ALA A 91 11.67 -9.21 -5.59
CA ALA A 91 12.06 -7.84 -5.91
C ALA A 91 12.17 -6.96 -4.65
N ILE A 92 11.44 -7.28 -3.58
CA ILE A 92 11.51 -6.56 -2.30
C ILE A 92 12.68 -7.04 -1.44
N GLU A 93 13.00 -8.32 -1.44
CA GLU A 93 13.95 -8.92 -0.51
C GLU A 93 15.36 -9.13 -1.05
N GLU A 94 15.56 -9.00 -2.38
CA GLU A 94 16.83 -9.28 -3.04
C GLU A 94 17.34 -8.09 -3.85
N LYS A 95 18.65 -8.03 -4.09
CA LYS A 95 19.27 -7.03 -4.97
C LYS A 95 19.17 -7.46 -6.43
N GLY A 96 19.32 -6.49 -7.34
CA GLY A 96 19.38 -6.76 -8.77
C GLY A 96 18.02 -6.64 -9.49
N HIS A 97 17.00 -6.13 -8.80
CA HIS A 97 15.65 -5.94 -9.32
C HIS A 97 15.31 -4.45 -9.55
N ASP A 98 16.34 -3.62 -9.84
CA ASP A 98 16.14 -2.17 -10.03
C ASP A 98 15.29 -1.84 -11.27
N HIS A 99 15.21 -2.76 -12.24
CA HIS A 99 14.32 -2.62 -13.39
C HIS A 99 12.86 -2.91 -12.99
N GLU A 100 12.61 -4.03 -12.32
CA GLU A 100 11.28 -4.45 -11.88
C GLU A 100 10.70 -3.44 -10.88
N THR A 101 11.51 -2.99 -9.94
CA THR A 101 11.10 -1.98 -8.94
C THR A 101 10.97 -0.58 -9.51
N ALA A 102 11.27 -0.37 -10.80
CA ALA A 102 11.34 0.94 -11.44
C ALA A 102 12.38 1.90 -10.80
N ALA A 103 13.29 1.42 -9.94
CA ALA A 103 14.32 2.24 -9.30
C ALA A 103 15.20 2.96 -10.34
N LEU A 104 15.48 2.29 -11.47
CA LEU A 104 16.24 2.88 -12.59
C LEU A 104 15.55 4.13 -13.18
N TRP A 105 14.21 4.17 -13.22
CA TRP A 105 13.47 5.31 -13.78
C TRP A 105 13.59 6.55 -12.89
N TYR A 106 13.74 6.32 -11.58
CA TYR A 106 13.94 7.39 -10.60
C TYR A 106 15.41 7.72 -10.36
N GLY A 107 16.34 6.97 -10.99
CA GLY A 107 17.80 7.16 -10.79
C GLY A 107 18.26 6.87 -9.37
N VAL A 108 17.62 5.95 -8.67
CA VAL A 108 17.93 5.55 -7.30
C VAL A 108 18.28 4.07 -7.21
N ASN A 109 18.92 3.67 -6.13
CA ASN A 109 19.17 2.26 -5.81
C ASN A 109 18.21 1.81 -4.72
N TYR A 110 17.61 0.65 -4.92
CA TYR A 110 16.77 0.04 -3.88
C TYR A 110 17.64 -0.74 -2.87
N THR A 111 17.36 -0.57 -1.60
CA THR A 111 17.96 -1.37 -0.51
C THR A 111 16.92 -2.36 0.00
N PRO A 112 17.09 -3.67 -0.27
CA PRO A 112 16.13 -4.70 0.10
C PRO A 112 15.88 -4.79 1.60
N VAL A 113 14.64 -5.20 1.93
CA VAL A 113 14.23 -5.51 3.31
C VAL A 113 13.62 -6.90 3.37
N LYS A 114 13.75 -7.56 4.51
CA LYS A 114 13.11 -8.87 4.74
C LYS A 114 11.65 -8.70 5.09
N LEU A 115 10.81 -9.53 4.49
CA LEU A 115 9.41 -9.65 4.82
C LEU A 115 9.22 -10.53 6.07
N GLU A 116 8.36 -10.12 6.97
CA GLU A 116 7.87 -10.94 8.08
C GLU A 116 6.99 -12.07 7.55
N LYS A 117 6.18 -11.75 6.55
CA LYS A 117 5.29 -12.71 5.93
C LYS A 117 5.11 -12.40 4.45
N ARG A 118 5.21 -13.43 3.62
CA ARG A 118 4.80 -13.42 2.21
C ARG A 118 3.36 -13.90 2.14
N LEU A 119 2.46 -13.02 1.72
CA LEU A 119 1.04 -13.34 1.52
C LEU A 119 0.91 -14.20 0.26
N ASN A 120 0.06 -15.22 0.29
CA ASN A 120 -0.05 -16.16 -0.83
C ASN A 120 -1.49 -16.63 -1.12
N ALA A 121 -2.47 -16.16 -0.37
CA ALA A 121 -3.87 -16.44 -0.61
C ALA A 121 -4.53 -15.35 -1.46
N ASP A 122 -5.63 -15.68 -2.12
CA ASP A 122 -6.43 -14.70 -2.85
C ASP A 122 -6.96 -13.57 -1.95
N ILE A 123 -7.32 -13.91 -0.71
CA ILE A 123 -7.61 -12.97 0.37
C ILE A 123 -6.92 -13.47 1.62
N GLU A 124 -6.13 -12.61 2.24
CA GLU A 124 -5.45 -12.92 3.49
C GLU A 124 -5.69 -11.83 4.52
N ILE A 125 -6.03 -12.20 5.76
CA ILE A 125 -6.36 -11.26 6.82
C ILE A 125 -5.16 -11.09 7.75
N LEU A 126 -4.68 -9.86 7.87
CA LEU A 126 -3.73 -9.44 8.91
C LEU A 126 -4.51 -8.73 10.01
N LYS A 127 -4.38 -9.22 11.25
CA LYS A 127 -5.08 -8.66 12.41
C LYS A 127 -4.11 -7.80 13.21
N PHE A 128 -4.46 -6.52 13.41
CA PHE A 128 -3.72 -5.59 14.23
C PHE A 128 -4.69 -4.83 15.14
N GLY A 129 -4.54 -5.04 16.45
CA GLY A 129 -5.49 -4.57 17.44
C GLY A 129 -6.91 -5.08 17.15
N LYS A 130 -7.84 -4.16 17.02
CA LYS A 130 -9.25 -4.47 16.70
C LYS A 130 -9.55 -4.50 15.20
N TYR A 131 -8.55 -4.29 14.35
CA TYR A 131 -8.74 -4.13 12.90
C TYR A 131 -8.31 -5.38 12.13
N ASP A 132 -9.14 -5.77 11.18
CA ASP A 132 -8.89 -6.84 10.21
C ASP A 132 -8.54 -6.20 8.85
N PHE A 133 -7.26 -6.24 8.48
CA PHE A 133 -6.78 -5.78 7.18
C PHE A 133 -6.90 -6.91 6.18
N GLN A 134 -7.88 -6.83 5.27
CA GLN A 134 -8.05 -7.83 4.23
C GLN A 134 -7.12 -7.47 3.06
N CYS A 135 -6.01 -8.19 2.95
CA CYS A 135 -5.07 -8.10 1.83
C CYS A 135 -5.62 -8.96 0.69
N ILE A 136 -6.03 -8.34 -0.39
CA ILE A 136 -6.72 -8.99 -1.52
C ILE A 136 -5.77 -8.97 -2.72
N HIS A 137 -5.43 -10.13 -3.25
CA HIS A 137 -4.59 -10.25 -4.44
C HIS A 137 -5.33 -9.72 -5.67
N THR A 138 -4.73 -8.70 -6.30
CA THR A 138 -5.24 -7.96 -7.45
C THR A 138 -4.13 -7.78 -8.47
N PRO A 139 -3.65 -8.88 -9.10
CA PRO A 139 -2.55 -8.84 -10.04
C PRO A 139 -2.86 -8.01 -11.27
N GLY A 140 -1.82 -7.58 -11.95
CA GLY A 140 -1.94 -6.91 -13.23
C GLY A 140 -1.02 -5.71 -13.37
N HIS A 141 -0.99 -4.77 -12.42
CA HIS A 141 0.01 -3.71 -12.35
C HIS A 141 1.39 -4.31 -12.05
N THR A 142 1.51 -5.11 -10.99
CA THR A 142 2.59 -6.08 -10.78
C THR A 142 1.98 -7.48 -10.60
N PRO A 143 2.77 -8.57 -10.69
CA PRO A 143 2.28 -9.92 -10.42
C PRO A 143 1.73 -10.11 -9.03
N GLY A 144 2.33 -9.44 -8.04
CA GLY A 144 1.96 -9.53 -6.63
C GLY A 144 1.18 -8.33 -6.08
N SER A 145 0.64 -7.47 -6.95
CA SER A 145 -0.18 -6.33 -6.50
C SER A 145 -1.32 -6.79 -5.60
N ILE A 146 -1.51 -6.09 -4.49
CA ILE A 146 -2.64 -6.25 -3.58
C ILE A 146 -3.34 -4.92 -3.34
N VAL A 147 -4.63 -4.97 -3.08
CA VAL A 147 -5.36 -3.91 -2.40
C VAL A 147 -5.63 -4.32 -0.96
N VAL A 148 -5.79 -3.34 -0.08
CA VAL A 148 -6.10 -3.60 1.33
C VAL A 148 -7.47 -3.01 1.64
N LEU A 149 -8.40 -3.87 2.09
CA LEU A 149 -9.73 -3.43 2.53
C LEU A 149 -9.78 -3.44 4.05
N LEU A 150 -10.23 -2.33 4.61
CA LEU A 150 -10.44 -2.13 6.04
C LEU A 150 -11.85 -1.64 6.28
N GLU A 151 -12.59 -2.28 7.19
CA GLU A 151 -13.92 -1.85 7.58
C GLU A 151 -13.90 -1.26 8.98
N ILE A 152 -14.36 -0.01 9.10
CA ILE A 152 -14.48 0.71 10.38
C ILE A 152 -15.89 1.29 10.48
N ASN A 153 -16.64 0.92 11.51
CA ASN A 153 -18.00 1.41 11.74
C ASN A 153 -18.92 1.27 10.49
N ASN A 154 -18.91 0.12 9.85
CA ASN A 154 -19.61 -0.21 8.61
C ASN A 154 -19.22 0.66 7.40
N THR A 155 -18.07 1.33 7.45
CA THR A 155 -17.50 2.07 6.32
C THR A 155 -16.33 1.29 5.76
N LYS A 156 -16.40 0.95 4.49
CA LYS A 156 -15.36 0.21 3.76
C LYS A 156 -14.34 1.18 3.17
N ILE A 157 -13.11 1.11 3.65
CA ILE A 157 -11.98 1.90 3.20
C ILE A 157 -11.06 1.00 2.40
N LEU A 158 -10.85 1.31 1.15
CA LEU A 158 -9.99 0.57 0.24
C LEU A 158 -8.71 1.36 -0.01
N PHE A 159 -7.57 0.77 0.34
CA PHE A 159 -6.26 1.25 -0.07
C PHE A 159 -5.92 0.57 -1.40
N GLY A 160 -6.15 1.30 -2.47
CA GLY A 160 -6.15 0.76 -3.83
C GLY A 160 -4.81 0.90 -4.54
N GLN A 161 -3.95 1.76 -4.03
CA GLN A 161 -2.66 2.07 -4.63
C GLN A 161 -2.77 2.30 -6.15
N ASP A 162 -1.92 1.73 -6.97
CA ASP A 162 -1.83 2.05 -8.40
C ASP A 162 -2.94 1.42 -9.24
N LEU A 163 -4.21 1.70 -8.87
CA LEU A 163 -5.38 1.32 -9.68
C LEU A 163 -5.39 1.98 -11.06
N HIS A 164 -4.75 3.12 -11.20
CA HIS A 164 -4.61 3.83 -12.47
C HIS A 164 -3.62 3.17 -13.45
N GLY A 165 -2.81 2.21 -13.01
CA GLY A 165 -1.67 1.68 -13.75
C GLY A 165 -0.36 2.42 -13.37
N PRO A 166 0.64 2.48 -14.27
CA PRO A 166 0.63 2.07 -15.68
C PRO A 166 0.69 0.56 -15.91
N ILE A 167 0.42 0.16 -17.16
CA ILE A 167 0.68 -1.21 -17.65
C ILE A 167 2.08 -1.22 -18.26
N ILE A 168 3.03 -1.87 -17.60
CA ILE A 168 4.45 -1.87 -17.95
C ILE A 168 4.77 -3.15 -18.71
N PRO A 169 5.25 -3.07 -19.99
CA PRO A 169 5.64 -4.26 -20.75
C PRO A 169 6.69 -5.11 -20.02
N GLY A 170 6.46 -6.42 -19.95
CA GLY A 170 7.35 -7.38 -19.28
C GLY A 170 7.17 -7.50 -17.77
N ILE A 171 6.38 -6.61 -17.15
CA ILE A 171 6.04 -6.64 -15.72
C ILE A 171 4.54 -6.82 -15.53
N SER A 172 3.74 -5.96 -16.17
CA SER A 172 2.30 -5.94 -16.01
C SER A 172 1.57 -6.93 -16.92
N ASN A 173 0.38 -7.36 -16.50
CA ASN A 173 -0.55 -8.17 -17.29
C ASN A 173 -1.88 -7.44 -17.43
N PHE A 174 -2.24 -7.04 -18.64
CA PHE A 174 -3.46 -6.27 -18.90
C PHE A 174 -4.74 -7.05 -18.58
N ASN A 175 -4.80 -8.35 -18.88
CA ASN A 175 -5.99 -9.15 -18.61
C ASN A 175 -6.21 -9.34 -17.10
N ASP A 176 -5.14 -9.61 -16.37
CA ASP A 176 -5.20 -9.72 -14.91
C ASP A 176 -5.59 -8.37 -14.29
N TYR A 177 -5.04 -7.27 -14.79
CA TYR A 177 -5.40 -5.93 -14.36
C TYR A 177 -6.90 -5.65 -14.55
N GLN A 178 -7.47 -5.97 -15.71
CA GLN A 178 -8.91 -5.79 -15.98
C GLN A 178 -9.79 -6.67 -15.08
N ASN A 179 -9.37 -7.90 -14.82
CA ASN A 179 -10.07 -8.80 -13.89
C ASN A 179 -9.99 -8.28 -12.45
N SER A 180 -8.84 -7.75 -12.05
CA SER A 180 -8.63 -7.14 -10.74
C SER A 180 -9.51 -5.90 -10.54
N LEU A 181 -9.64 -5.03 -11.54
CA LEU A 181 -10.55 -3.89 -11.47
C LEU A 181 -12.02 -4.32 -11.25
N ARG A 182 -12.48 -5.37 -11.94
CA ARG A 182 -13.83 -5.93 -11.73
C ARG A 182 -14.00 -6.47 -10.31
N LYS A 183 -13.01 -7.22 -9.83
CA LYS A 183 -12.97 -7.74 -8.45
C LYS A 183 -13.03 -6.61 -7.43
N ILE A 184 -12.31 -5.51 -7.66
CA ILE A 184 -12.29 -4.34 -6.78
C ILE A 184 -13.64 -3.62 -6.77
N LEU A 185 -14.32 -3.49 -7.89
CA LEU A 185 -15.69 -2.91 -7.97
C LEU A 185 -16.69 -3.69 -7.10
N ASP A 186 -16.57 -5.03 -7.07
CA ASP A 186 -17.47 -5.90 -6.29
C ASP A 186 -17.27 -5.72 -4.77
N LEU A 187 -16.14 -5.13 -4.31
CA LEU A 187 -15.92 -4.81 -2.90
C LEU A 187 -16.85 -3.70 -2.40
N LYS A 188 -17.34 -2.83 -3.31
CA LYS A 188 -18.25 -1.72 -3.01
C LYS A 188 -17.71 -0.83 -1.89
N ALA A 189 -16.47 -0.36 -2.05
CA ALA A 189 -15.83 0.52 -1.08
C ALA A 189 -16.51 1.89 -1.02
N ASP A 190 -16.61 2.43 0.20
CA ASP A 190 -17.16 3.78 0.44
C ASP A 190 -16.12 4.87 0.22
N ILE A 191 -14.85 4.53 0.53
CA ILE A 191 -13.70 5.41 0.40
C ILE A 191 -12.59 4.65 -0.33
N LEU A 192 -12.05 5.22 -1.39
CA LEU A 192 -10.84 4.76 -2.06
C LEU A 192 -9.68 5.70 -1.71
N CYS A 193 -8.64 5.13 -1.16
CA CYS A 193 -7.33 5.73 -0.90
C CYS A 193 -6.39 5.28 -2.01
N GLU A 194 -6.23 6.09 -3.05
CA GLU A 194 -5.45 5.78 -4.24
C GLU A 194 -3.99 6.21 -4.08
N GLY A 195 -3.07 5.58 -4.81
CA GLY A 195 -1.63 5.78 -4.64
C GLY A 195 -1.10 7.14 -5.10
N HIS A 196 -1.70 7.75 -6.11
CA HIS A 196 -1.19 8.97 -6.73
C HIS A 196 -2.24 10.06 -6.92
N PHE A 197 -3.49 9.69 -7.19
CA PHE A 197 -4.53 10.63 -7.60
C PHE A 197 -5.47 11.07 -6.47
N GLY A 198 -5.19 10.64 -5.24
CA GLY A 198 -5.87 11.15 -4.06
C GLY A 198 -6.95 10.22 -3.48
N ILE A 199 -7.96 10.83 -2.87
CA ILE A 199 -8.97 10.10 -2.11
C ILE A 199 -10.33 10.36 -2.75
N PHE A 200 -11.01 9.26 -3.09
CA PHE A 200 -12.32 9.28 -3.72
C PHE A 200 -13.38 8.82 -2.74
N GLN A 201 -14.42 9.63 -2.59
CA GLN A 201 -15.61 9.35 -1.79
C GLN A 201 -16.76 10.29 -2.21
N PRO A 202 -18.03 9.92 -2.05
CA PRO A 202 -18.56 8.65 -1.53
C PRO A 202 -18.44 7.49 -2.54
N ALA A 203 -18.98 6.31 -2.20
CA ALA A 203 -18.93 5.07 -2.99
C ALA A 203 -19.18 5.26 -4.50
N LYS A 204 -20.13 6.12 -4.89
CA LYS A 204 -20.40 6.44 -6.29
C LYS A 204 -19.18 7.03 -7.02
N ARG A 205 -18.36 7.85 -6.34
CA ARG A 205 -17.13 8.41 -6.92
C ARG A 205 -16.01 7.36 -7.00
N VAL A 206 -15.98 6.42 -6.04
CA VAL A 206 -15.07 5.27 -6.07
C VAL A 206 -15.37 4.42 -7.31
N GLU A 207 -16.63 4.06 -7.51
CA GLU A 207 -17.08 3.30 -8.67
C GLU A 207 -16.74 4.02 -9.99
N GLN A 208 -17.04 5.30 -10.10
CA GLN A 208 -16.76 6.10 -11.29
C GLN A 208 -15.25 6.10 -11.61
N TYR A 209 -14.40 6.32 -10.62
CA TYR A 209 -12.95 6.33 -10.79
C TYR A 209 -12.43 4.98 -11.31
N ILE A 210 -12.87 3.88 -10.70
CA ILE A 210 -12.42 2.54 -11.13
C ILE A 210 -12.90 2.24 -12.56
N MET A 211 -14.12 2.64 -12.91
CA MET A 211 -14.69 2.43 -14.24
C MET A 211 -13.96 3.19 -15.35
N GLU A 212 -13.24 4.27 -15.05
CA GLU A 212 -12.42 5.00 -16.03
C GLU A 212 -11.30 4.13 -16.62
N TYR A 213 -10.85 3.11 -15.87
CA TYR A 213 -9.77 2.19 -16.27
C TYR A 213 -10.27 0.84 -16.79
N LEU A 214 -11.57 0.55 -16.69
CA LEU A 214 -12.17 -0.66 -17.26
C LEU A 214 -12.35 -0.53 -18.78
N LYS A 215 -11.98 -1.61 -19.48
CA LYS A 215 -12.13 -1.74 -20.94
C LYS A 215 -12.89 -3.01 -21.28
#